data_8b6f6c9b6e19345abbd89cdb89f1e7c2
#
_entry.id   8b6f6c9b6e19345abbd89cdb89f1e7c2
#
_cell.length_a   1.000
_cell.length_b   1.000
_cell.length_c   1.000
_cell.angle_alpha   90.00
_cell.angle_beta   90.00
_cell.angle_gamma   90.00
#
_symmetry.space_group_name_H-M   'P 1'
#
loop_
_entity.id
_entity.type
_entity.pdbx_description
1 polymer ?
#
loop_
_entity_poly.entity_id
_entity_poly.type
_entity_poly.pdbx_seq_one_letter_code
_entity_poly.pdbx_strand_id
1 'polypeptide(L)' 'MKEYQAVVVKLTRHTREDEDTLTDLLNERSRGGWEPALLSQDDQRLIVLFQRSAVAEVEGLGD' A
#
# COMPACT_ATOMS: atom_id res chain seq x y z
N MET A 1 -5.29 -9.35 14.60
CA MET A 1 -4.69 -9.94 13.40
C MET A 1 -4.57 -8.89 12.33
N LYS A 2 -3.54 -8.97 11.50
CA LYS A 2 -3.34 -7.99 10.45
C LYS A 2 -3.35 -8.64 9.10
N GLU A 3 -3.82 -7.91 8.13
CA GLU A 3 -3.72 -8.31 6.73
C GLU A 3 -2.62 -7.51 6.08
N TYR A 4 -1.95 -8.11 5.12
CA TYR A 4 -0.86 -7.45 4.41
C TYR A 4 -1.08 -7.55 2.91
N GLN A 5 -0.63 -6.53 2.19
CA GLN A 5 -0.69 -6.53 0.75
C GLN A 5 0.59 -5.92 0.21
N ALA A 6 1.27 -6.63 -0.67
CA ALA A 6 2.47 -6.12 -1.30
C ALA A 6 2.11 -5.61 -2.69
N VAL A 7 2.57 -4.41 -3.01
CA VAL A 7 2.36 -3.82 -4.32
C VAL A 7 3.70 -3.47 -4.91
N VAL A 8 3.94 -3.88 -6.15
CA VAL A 8 5.17 -3.58 -6.84
C VAL A 8 4.89 -2.50 -7.87
N VAL A 9 5.61 -1.39 -7.76
CA VAL A 9 5.48 -0.28 -8.67
C VAL A 9 6.73 -0.23 -9.53
N LYS A 10 6.55 -0.29 -10.85
CA LYS A 10 7.67 -0.20 -11.75
C LYS A 10 8.04 1.27 -11.93
N LEU A 11 9.29 1.60 -11.65
CA LEU A 11 9.74 2.97 -11.76
C LEU A 11 10.09 3.30 -13.20
N THR A 12 9.92 4.55 -13.57
CA THR A 12 10.24 5.05 -14.88
C THR A 12 11.42 6.00 -14.75
N ARG A 13 11.77 6.65 -15.84
CA ARG A 13 12.80 7.68 -15.79
C ARG A 13 12.19 9.05 -15.52
N HIS A 14 10.88 9.11 -15.35
CA HIS A 14 10.17 10.37 -15.16
C HIS A 14 9.76 10.49 -13.71
N THR A 15 10.61 11.15 -12.95
CA THR A 15 10.42 11.25 -11.50
C THR A 15 9.06 11.79 -11.13
N ARG A 16 8.59 12.80 -11.87
CA ARG A 16 7.30 13.40 -11.53
C ARG A 16 6.16 12.41 -11.74
N GLU A 17 6.24 11.62 -12.81
CA GLU A 17 5.22 10.60 -13.04
C GLU A 17 5.25 9.55 -11.96
N ASP A 18 6.44 9.18 -11.54
CA ASP A 18 6.58 8.18 -10.48
C ASP A 18 6.01 8.70 -9.17
N GLU A 19 6.25 9.98 -8.87
CA GLU A 19 5.66 10.58 -7.67
C GLU A 19 4.15 10.56 -7.72
N ASP A 20 3.58 10.90 -8.88
CA ASP A 20 2.14 10.91 -9.02
C ASP A 20 1.56 9.51 -8.88
N THR A 21 2.20 8.53 -9.50
CA THR A 21 1.77 7.14 -9.41
C THR A 21 1.78 6.67 -7.96
N LEU A 22 2.85 6.97 -7.25
CA LEU A 22 2.97 6.55 -5.86
C LEU A 22 1.94 7.24 -4.98
N THR A 23 1.76 8.54 -5.20
CA THR A 23 0.78 9.29 -4.42
C THR A 23 -0.62 8.74 -4.63
N ASP A 24 -0.98 8.45 -5.89
CA ASP A 24 -2.29 7.91 -6.19
C ASP A 24 -2.47 6.55 -5.56
N LEU A 25 -1.44 5.71 -5.60
CA LEU A 25 -1.50 4.39 -4.98
C LEU A 25 -1.74 4.49 -3.49
N LEU A 26 -0.98 5.34 -2.82
CA LEU A 26 -1.10 5.49 -1.38
C LEU A 26 -2.49 6.00 -1.01
N ASN A 27 -3.00 6.96 -1.76
CA ASN A 27 -4.31 7.51 -1.48
C ASN A 27 -5.42 6.49 -1.73
N GLU A 28 -5.28 5.72 -2.79
CA GLU A 28 -6.27 4.70 -3.10
C GLU A 28 -6.32 3.64 -2.02
N ARG A 29 -5.18 3.16 -1.60
CA ARG A 29 -5.13 2.12 -0.57
C ARG A 29 -5.62 2.65 0.76
N SER A 30 -5.31 3.91 1.05
CA SER A 30 -5.76 4.53 2.29
C SER A 30 -7.28 4.54 2.39
N ARG A 31 -7.97 4.73 1.28
CA ARG A 31 -9.44 4.71 1.31
C ARG A 31 -9.98 3.35 1.70
N GLY A 32 -9.22 2.29 1.44
CA GLY A 32 -9.61 0.95 1.86
C GLY A 32 -9.15 0.57 3.24
N GLY A 33 -8.59 1.51 3.97
CA GLY A 33 -8.11 1.23 5.33
C GLY A 33 -6.70 0.70 5.39
N TRP A 34 -6.01 0.66 4.27
CA TRP A 34 -4.63 0.18 4.22
C TRP A 34 -3.68 1.30 4.56
N GLU A 35 -2.60 0.97 5.26
CA GLU A 35 -1.55 1.94 5.52
C GLU A 35 -0.20 1.33 5.19
N PRO A 36 0.74 2.14 4.73
CA PRO A 36 2.06 1.61 4.37
C PRO A 36 2.84 1.22 5.62
N ALA A 37 3.42 0.05 5.59
CA ALA A 37 4.20 -0.46 6.71
C ALA A 37 5.68 -0.56 6.37
N LEU A 38 6.00 -0.80 5.10
CA LEU A 38 7.37 -0.99 4.68
C LEU A 38 7.51 -0.58 3.25
N LEU A 39 8.64 0.00 2.90
CA LEU A 39 8.91 0.42 1.55
C LEU A 39 10.34 0.01 1.20
N SER A 40 10.49 -0.66 0.07
CA SER A 40 11.78 -1.11 -0.41
C SER A 40 11.92 -0.69 -1.85
N GLN A 41 13.11 -0.27 -2.25
CA GLN A 41 13.33 0.28 -3.57
C GLN A 41 14.65 -0.21 -4.14
N ASP A 42 14.63 -0.54 -5.43
CA ASP A 42 15.86 -0.76 -6.16
C ASP A 42 15.86 0.16 -7.38
N ASP A 43 16.74 -0.11 -8.37
CA ASP A 43 16.89 0.80 -9.50
C ASP A 43 15.65 0.87 -10.36
N GLN A 44 14.82 -0.14 -10.35
CA GLN A 44 13.74 -0.26 -11.31
C GLN A 44 12.38 -0.42 -10.68
N ARG A 45 12.32 -0.76 -9.41
CA ARG A 45 11.04 -1.10 -8.77
C ARG A 45 10.99 -0.57 -7.37
N LEU A 46 9.76 -0.28 -6.97
CA LEU A 46 9.46 0.11 -5.61
C LEU A 46 8.45 -0.88 -5.09
N ILE A 47 8.71 -1.46 -3.93
CA ILE A 47 7.80 -2.41 -3.32
C ILE A 47 7.24 -1.74 -2.08
N VAL A 48 5.93 -1.65 -2.01
CA VAL A 48 5.26 -1.07 -0.85
C VAL A 48 4.46 -2.17 -0.19
N LEU A 49 4.70 -2.38 1.09
CA LEU A 49 3.92 -3.33 1.86
C LEU A 49 2.91 -2.56 2.66
N PHE A 50 1.65 -2.86 2.42
CA PHE A 50 0.55 -2.23 3.15
C PHE A 50 0.03 -3.19 4.20
N GLN A 51 -0.54 -2.65 5.24
CA GLN A 51 -1.17 -3.44 6.27
C GLN A 51 -2.47 -2.79 6.70
N ARG A 52 -3.35 -3.60 7.22
CA ARG A 52 -4.55 -3.09 7.87
C ARG A 52 -5.01 -4.12 8.87
N SER A 53 -5.85 -3.68 9.80
CA SER A 53 -6.39 -4.59 10.79
C SER A 53 -7.50 -5.42 10.17
N ALA A 54 -7.41 -6.72 10.32
CA ALA A 54 -8.43 -7.63 9.84
C ALA A 54 -9.43 -7.96 10.92
N VAL A 55 -9.18 -7.44 12.10
CA VAL A 55 -10.01 -7.82 13.20
C VAL A 55 -11.35 -7.19 13.16
N ALA A 56 -11.40 -6.02 12.61
CA ALA A 56 -12.60 -5.26 12.69
C ALA A 56 -13.79 -6.01 12.19
N GLU A 57 -13.60 -6.77 11.15
CA GLU A 57 -14.76 -7.39 10.67
C GLU A 57 -15.12 -8.58 11.48
N VAL A 58 -14.23 -9.09 12.22
CA VAL A 58 -14.55 -10.22 13.01
C VAL A 58 -15.53 -9.87 14.04
N GLU A 59 -15.27 -8.79 14.65
CA GLU A 59 -16.06 -8.51 15.67
C GLU A 59 -17.22 -8.04 15.27
N GLY A 60 -17.11 -7.52 14.24
CA GLY A 60 -18.33 -7.13 13.85
C GLY A 60 -19.28 -8.18 14.10
N LEU A 61 -18.90 -9.08 14.22
CA LEU A 61 -19.76 -9.92 14.38
C LEU A 61 -20.15 -10.20 15.49
N GLY A 62 -19.39 -10.07 15.96
CA GLY A 62 -19.83 -10.39 17.07
C GLY A 62 -21.00 -9.89 17.22
N ASP A 63 -20.92 -9.73 16.74
CA ASP A 63 -21.65 -9.54 16.75
C ASP A 63 -22.20 -9.59 16.59
#